data_85c1577f025d51245f3fef2c802fe318
#
_entry.id   85c1577f025d51245f3fef2c802fe318
#
_cell.length_a   1.000
_cell.length_b   1.000
_cell.length_c   1.000
_cell.angle_alpha   90.00
_cell.angle_beta   90.00
_cell.angle_gamma   90.00
#
_symmetry.space_group_name_H-M   'P 1'
#
loop_
_entity.id
_entity.type
_entity.pdbx_description
1 polymer ?
#
loop_
_entity_poly.entity_id
_entity_poly.type
_entity_poly.pdbx_seq_one_letter_code
_entity_poly.pdbx_strand_id
1 'polypeptide(L)'
;MIFFPWRIRRKLLEKFYGYKIHPTARIGLSYIYPRYLEMGRGSRISHLNVAIHLDKIVLGENSSIGRQNWITGFPTDTNAIPFSHDLQRKSELLVGCDSAITQKHYIDCTNAIHIGNFVTVAGFQSQLLTHSIDIYKSRQDSYPIVIGDYSFISTNVIILGGAILPSYSVLAAGAVLVNAYNKEYMIYAGVPAKPKKEITKEAKYFSRKTGYVL
;
A
#
# COMPACT_ATOMS: atom_id res chain seq x y z
N MET A 1 6.29 23.17 -7.72
CA MET A 1 7.47 22.29 -7.72
C MET A 1 7.44 21.19 -8.81
N ILE A 2 6.31 20.76 -9.32
CA ILE A 2 6.17 19.64 -10.28
C ILE A 2 6.96 19.86 -11.59
N PHE A 3 7.10 21.09 -12.05
CA PHE A 3 7.74 21.44 -13.31
C PHE A 3 9.28 21.51 -13.26
N PHE A 4 9.90 21.41 -12.10
CA PHE A 4 11.36 21.38 -12.01
C PHE A 4 11.94 20.00 -12.40
N PRO A 5 13.16 19.97 -13.01
CA PRO A 5 13.89 18.73 -13.20
C PRO A 5 14.03 17.95 -11.90
N TRP A 6 13.98 16.61 -11.97
CA TRP A 6 13.92 15.76 -10.78
C TRP A 6 15.01 16.05 -9.74
N ARG A 7 16.23 16.31 -10.17
CA ARG A 7 17.34 16.59 -9.25
C ARG A 7 17.09 17.83 -8.38
N ILE A 8 16.53 18.88 -8.97
CA ILE A 8 16.18 20.12 -8.26
C ILE A 8 14.97 19.85 -7.35
N ARG A 9 13.93 19.25 -7.92
CA ARG A 9 12.71 18.93 -7.20
C ARG A 9 12.97 18.07 -5.97
N ARG A 10 13.83 17.03 -6.05
CA ARG A 10 14.23 16.21 -4.92
C ARG A 10 14.83 17.05 -3.79
N LYS A 11 15.82 17.89 -4.10
CA LYS A 11 16.45 18.77 -3.09
C LYS A 11 15.45 19.73 -2.42
N LEU A 12 14.50 20.24 -3.19
CA LEU A 12 13.44 21.10 -2.64
C LEU A 12 12.51 20.32 -1.71
N LEU A 13 12.12 19.10 -2.08
CA LEU A 13 11.30 18.22 -1.22
C LEU A 13 12.05 17.86 0.07
N GLU A 14 13.32 17.51 -0.01
CA GLU A 14 14.17 17.24 1.15
C GLU A 14 14.28 18.47 2.06
N LYS A 15 14.52 19.65 1.48
CA LYS A 15 14.73 20.89 2.24
C LYS A 15 13.44 21.43 2.91
N PHE A 16 12.35 21.47 2.16
CA PHE A 16 11.12 22.13 2.64
C PHE A 16 10.13 21.19 3.34
N TYR A 17 10.17 19.89 3.04
CA TYR A 17 9.27 18.90 3.65
C TYR A 17 9.99 17.90 4.55
N GLY A 18 11.34 17.95 4.62
CA GLY A 18 12.11 17.00 5.41
C GLY A 18 12.06 15.56 4.90
N TYR A 19 11.70 15.36 3.63
CA TYR A 19 11.61 14.03 3.05
C TYR A 19 12.96 13.35 2.94
N LYS A 20 13.01 12.04 3.17
CA LYS A 20 14.21 11.22 3.02
C LYS A 20 14.14 10.48 1.69
N ILE A 21 14.84 10.97 0.67
CA ILE A 21 14.77 10.42 -0.69
C ILE A 21 16.16 9.98 -1.14
N HIS A 22 16.35 8.67 -1.27
CA HIS A 22 17.63 8.16 -1.78
C HIS A 22 17.99 8.78 -3.15
N PRO A 23 19.27 9.09 -3.45
CA PRO A 23 19.67 9.74 -4.69
C PRO A 23 19.22 9.04 -5.98
N THR A 24 19.07 7.74 -5.96
CA THR A 24 18.60 6.93 -7.10
C THR A 24 17.09 6.77 -7.18
N ALA A 25 16.36 7.16 -6.12
CA ALA A 25 14.90 7.12 -6.11
C ALA A 25 14.31 8.23 -7.00
N ARG A 26 13.09 8.00 -7.50
CA ARG A 26 12.43 8.94 -8.42
C ARG A 26 10.94 9.07 -8.17
N ILE A 27 10.45 10.32 -8.25
CA ILE A 27 9.02 10.63 -8.33
C ILE A 27 8.74 11.27 -9.67
N GLY A 28 7.86 10.69 -10.45
CA GLY A 28 7.37 11.24 -11.72
C GLY A 28 6.48 12.47 -11.52
N LEU A 29 5.73 12.85 -12.54
CA LEU A 29 4.75 13.95 -12.47
C LEU A 29 3.56 13.47 -11.63
N SER A 30 3.66 13.61 -10.32
CA SER A 30 2.69 13.16 -9.32
C SER A 30 2.59 14.14 -8.17
N TYR A 31 1.43 14.19 -7.53
CA TYR A 31 1.14 15.04 -6.38
C TYR A 31 1.29 14.22 -5.10
N ILE A 32 2.51 14.19 -4.52
CA ILE A 32 2.90 13.33 -3.40
C ILE A 32 3.28 14.22 -2.21
N TYR A 33 2.37 14.36 -1.27
CA TYR A 33 2.53 15.23 -0.11
C TYR A 33 1.98 14.58 1.18
N PRO A 34 2.46 13.37 1.56
CA PRO A 34 2.27 12.89 2.92
C PRO A 34 3.06 13.80 3.88
N ARG A 35 2.80 13.72 5.17
CA ARG A 35 3.58 14.44 6.16
C ARG A 35 5.05 13.99 6.19
N TYR A 36 5.29 12.68 6.08
CA TYR A 36 6.62 12.06 6.02
C TYR A 36 6.72 11.15 4.82
N LEU A 37 7.81 11.28 4.10
CA LEU A 37 8.12 10.41 2.96
C LEU A 37 9.53 9.87 3.10
N GLU A 38 9.67 8.56 3.01
CA GLU A 38 10.95 7.88 2.92
C GLU A 38 10.99 6.98 1.68
N MET A 39 12.03 7.13 0.87
CA MET A 39 12.19 6.39 -0.38
C MET A 39 13.57 5.73 -0.42
N GLY A 40 13.62 4.41 -0.39
CA GLY A 40 14.83 3.61 -0.46
C GLY A 40 15.50 3.64 -1.84
N ARG A 41 16.66 3.01 -1.93
CA ARG A 41 17.47 2.91 -3.15
C ARG A 41 16.65 2.32 -4.30
N GLY A 42 16.68 2.95 -5.47
CA GLY A 42 16.01 2.45 -6.67
C GLY A 42 14.47 2.53 -6.64
N SER A 43 13.86 2.96 -5.53
CA SER A 43 12.41 3.04 -5.43
C SER A 43 11.83 4.11 -6.37
N ARG A 44 10.58 3.93 -6.79
CA ARG A 44 9.95 4.81 -7.79
C ARG A 44 8.47 5.06 -7.51
N ILE A 45 8.05 6.30 -7.69
CA ILE A 45 6.64 6.67 -7.85
C ILE A 45 6.49 7.21 -9.28
N SER A 46 5.63 6.59 -10.08
CA SER A 46 5.44 6.97 -11.49
C SER A 46 4.63 8.26 -11.64
N HIS A 47 3.84 8.38 -12.69
CA HIS A 47 3.14 9.61 -13.03
C HIS A 47 1.66 9.58 -12.60
N LEU A 48 1.09 10.77 -12.40
CA LEU A 48 -0.33 11.00 -12.16
C LEU A 48 -0.88 10.31 -10.90
N ASN A 49 0.01 10.05 -9.93
CA ASN A 49 -0.43 9.61 -8.60
C ASN A 49 -0.77 10.83 -7.73
N VAL A 50 -1.74 10.63 -6.85
CA VAL A 50 -2.08 11.55 -5.77
C VAL A 50 -1.85 10.83 -4.46
N ALA A 51 -1.07 11.43 -3.54
CA ALA A 51 -0.89 10.92 -2.19
C ALA A 51 -0.93 12.10 -1.21
N ILE A 52 -2.02 12.21 -0.46
CA ILE A 52 -2.32 13.34 0.42
C ILE A 52 -3.09 12.89 1.66
N HIS A 53 -3.11 13.73 2.68
CA HIS A 53 -3.90 13.54 3.90
C HIS A 53 -3.56 12.22 4.62
N LEU A 54 -2.28 11.87 4.66
CA LEU A 54 -1.77 10.76 5.47
C LEU A 54 -0.44 11.14 6.09
N ASP A 55 -0.10 10.52 7.20
CA ASP A 55 1.09 10.89 7.96
C ASP A 55 2.37 10.41 7.29
N LYS A 56 2.37 9.19 6.72
CA LYS A 56 3.64 8.60 6.30
C LYS A 56 3.52 7.68 5.10
N ILE A 57 4.52 7.78 4.20
CA ILE A 57 4.78 6.77 3.16
C ILE A 57 6.23 6.32 3.29
N VAL A 58 6.45 5.02 3.32
CA VAL A 58 7.77 4.40 3.22
C VAL A 58 7.79 3.45 2.03
N LEU A 59 8.76 3.63 1.16
CA LEU A 59 9.03 2.72 0.06
C LEU A 59 10.41 2.08 0.27
N GLY A 60 10.43 0.76 0.42
CA GLY A 60 11.66 -0.02 0.50
C GLY A 60 12.48 0.05 -0.78
N GLU A 61 13.67 -0.54 -0.76
CA GLU A 61 14.56 -0.59 -1.92
C GLU A 61 13.88 -1.25 -3.12
N ASN A 62 14.10 -0.72 -4.33
CA ASN A 62 13.57 -1.19 -5.60
C ASN A 62 12.03 -1.29 -5.68
N SER A 63 11.32 -0.82 -4.68
CA SER A 63 9.86 -0.85 -4.68
C SER A 63 9.27 0.22 -5.60
N SER A 64 8.04 0.04 -6.05
CA SER A 64 7.42 0.96 -6.99
C SER A 64 5.93 1.18 -6.76
N ILE A 65 5.51 2.43 -6.96
CA ILE A 65 4.11 2.81 -7.15
C ILE A 65 3.95 3.23 -8.60
N GLY A 66 3.11 2.53 -9.34
CA GLY A 66 2.84 2.75 -10.76
C GLY A 66 2.17 4.09 -11.02
N ARG A 67 1.15 4.13 -11.85
CA ARG A 67 0.54 5.40 -12.27
C ARG A 67 -0.93 5.50 -11.88
N GLN A 68 -1.42 6.74 -11.70
CA GLN A 68 -2.83 7.06 -11.49
C GLN A 68 -3.42 6.39 -10.23
N ASN A 69 -2.62 6.12 -9.21
CA ASN A 69 -3.12 5.67 -7.92
C ASN A 69 -3.59 6.87 -7.10
N TRP A 70 -4.67 6.67 -6.36
CA TRP A 70 -5.19 7.62 -5.39
C TRP A 70 -4.94 7.07 -3.99
N ILE A 71 -4.01 7.70 -3.27
CA ILE A 71 -3.59 7.32 -1.93
C ILE A 71 -4.01 8.45 -1.00
N THR A 72 -4.84 8.14 -0.02
CA THR A 72 -5.32 9.13 0.94
C THR A 72 -5.42 8.51 2.32
N GLY A 73 -5.77 9.30 3.32
CA GLY A 73 -6.00 8.86 4.68
C GLY A 73 -6.59 9.97 5.51
N PHE A 74 -6.54 9.78 6.80
CA PHE A 74 -6.94 10.76 7.79
C PHE A 74 -5.78 10.95 8.77
N PRO A 75 -5.05 12.08 8.75
CA PRO A 75 -3.89 12.30 9.61
C PRO A 75 -4.20 12.12 11.09
N THR A 76 -3.23 11.67 11.87
CA THR A 76 -3.43 11.35 13.30
C THR A 76 -3.31 12.55 14.22
N ASP A 77 -2.69 13.64 13.78
CA ASP A 77 -2.44 14.86 14.56
C ASP A 77 -3.54 15.92 14.40
N THR A 78 -4.68 15.54 13.84
CA THR A 78 -5.81 16.44 13.70
C THR A 78 -6.71 16.33 14.93
N ASN A 79 -7.17 17.45 15.46
CA ASN A 79 -8.23 17.51 16.49
C ASN A 79 -9.60 17.06 15.93
N ALA A 80 -9.59 16.23 14.91
CA ALA A 80 -10.78 15.80 14.23
C ALA A 80 -11.54 14.76 15.05
N ILE A 81 -12.78 15.05 15.33
CA ILE A 81 -13.70 14.25 16.13
C ILE A 81 -13.81 12.78 15.67
N PRO A 82 -13.84 12.46 14.34
CA PRO A 82 -14.18 11.11 13.88
C PRO A 82 -13.32 9.97 14.44
N PHE A 83 -12.03 10.21 14.70
CA PHE A 83 -11.09 9.19 15.18
C PHE A 83 -10.45 9.54 16.53
N SER A 84 -11.01 10.47 17.28
CA SER A 84 -10.47 10.91 18.58
C SER A 84 -10.41 9.81 19.66
N HIS A 85 -11.18 8.75 19.48
CA HIS A 85 -11.20 7.58 20.35
C HIS A 85 -10.07 6.56 20.08
N ASP A 86 -9.40 6.65 18.93
CA ASP A 86 -8.33 5.73 18.52
C ASP A 86 -6.98 6.45 18.47
N LEU A 87 -6.37 6.56 19.64
CA LEU A 87 -5.08 7.22 19.83
C LEU A 87 -3.88 6.40 19.31
N GLN A 88 -4.09 5.12 18.99
CA GLN A 88 -3.02 4.23 18.50
C GLN A 88 -3.01 4.10 16.97
N ARG A 89 -3.98 4.68 16.31
CA ARG A 89 -4.09 4.69 14.86
C ARG A 89 -2.85 5.30 14.21
N LYS A 90 -2.41 4.73 13.10
CA LYS A 90 -1.31 5.23 12.28
C LYS A 90 -1.78 5.39 10.85
N SER A 91 -1.80 6.61 10.34
CA SER A 91 -2.18 6.90 8.95
C SER A 91 -0.95 6.74 8.05
N GLU A 92 -0.61 5.50 7.69
CA GLU A 92 0.64 5.22 6.98
C GLU A 92 0.52 4.12 5.92
N LEU A 93 1.33 4.26 4.86
CA LEU A 93 1.56 3.25 3.83
C LEU A 93 3.02 2.80 3.89
N LEU A 94 3.24 1.55 4.26
CA LEU A 94 4.56 0.93 4.32
C LEU A 94 4.66 -0.15 3.25
N VAL A 95 5.59 0.03 2.32
CA VAL A 95 5.83 -0.90 1.21
C VAL A 95 7.24 -1.44 1.32
N GLY A 96 7.36 -2.75 1.44
CA GLY A 96 8.63 -3.46 1.55
C GLY A 96 9.48 -3.39 0.28
N CYS A 97 10.68 -3.98 0.35
CA CYS A 97 11.62 -4.02 -0.76
C CYS A 97 11.09 -4.86 -1.91
N ASP A 98 11.50 -4.52 -3.14
CA ASP A 98 11.18 -5.26 -4.36
C ASP A 98 9.67 -5.49 -4.58
N SER A 99 8.83 -4.61 -4.03
CA SER A 99 7.36 -4.68 -4.11
C SER A 99 6.80 -3.65 -5.08
N ALA A 100 5.68 -3.98 -5.71
CA ALA A 100 5.06 -3.13 -6.70
C ALA A 100 3.55 -2.96 -6.47
N ILE A 101 3.11 -1.71 -6.44
CA ILE A 101 1.70 -1.33 -6.60
C ILE A 101 1.56 -0.83 -8.04
N THR A 102 0.73 -1.47 -8.86
CA THR A 102 0.69 -1.13 -10.29
C THR A 102 -0.06 0.17 -10.57
N GLN A 103 -1.28 0.16 -11.02
CA GLN A 103 -1.92 1.41 -11.47
C GLN A 103 -3.42 1.47 -11.20
N LYS A 104 -3.93 2.71 -11.06
CA LYS A 104 -5.36 3.00 -10.89
C LYS A 104 -5.99 2.28 -9.68
N HIS A 105 -5.25 2.21 -8.57
CA HIS A 105 -5.78 1.69 -7.32
C HIS A 105 -6.23 2.83 -6.40
N TYR A 106 -7.20 2.53 -5.53
CA TYR A 106 -7.64 3.40 -4.45
C TYR A 106 -7.14 2.83 -3.12
N ILE A 107 -6.37 3.63 -2.40
CA ILE A 107 -5.68 3.19 -1.17
C ILE A 107 -6.01 4.20 -0.07
N ASP A 108 -6.84 3.78 0.86
CA ASP A 108 -7.18 4.55 2.04
C ASP A 108 -6.32 4.11 3.22
N CYS A 109 -5.41 4.98 3.61
CA CYS A 109 -4.49 4.82 4.72
C CYS A 109 -4.97 5.57 5.97
N THR A 110 -6.26 5.60 6.25
CA THR A 110 -6.77 6.13 7.52
C THR A 110 -6.19 5.36 8.70
N ASN A 111 -5.94 4.05 8.54
CA ASN A 111 -5.06 3.26 9.41
C ASN A 111 -3.90 2.68 8.58
N ALA A 112 -2.97 1.98 9.23
CA ALA A 112 -1.77 1.46 8.61
C ALA A 112 -2.07 0.41 7.52
N ILE A 113 -1.39 0.53 6.38
CA ILE A 113 -1.32 -0.52 5.37
C ILE A 113 0.14 -0.98 5.30
N HIS A 114 0.36 -2.25 5.64
CA HIS A 114 1.66 -2.90 5.56
C HIS A 114 1.68 -3.86 4.38
N ILE A 115 2.53 -3.57 3.41
CA ILE A 115 2.81 -4.43 2.25
C ILE A 115 4.23 -4.97 2.43
N GLY A 116 4.38 -6.28 2.50
CA GLY A 116 5.66 -6.95 2.70
C GLY A 116 6.63 -6.80 1.52
N ASN A 117 7.69 -7.60 1.54
CA ASN A 117 8.70 -7.63 0.48
C ASN A 117 8.25 -8.53 -0.67
N PHE A 118 8.70 -8.24 -1.89
CA PHE A 118 8.37 -9.02 -3.08
C PHE A 118 6.86 -9.18 -3.31
N VAL A 119 6.05 -8.21 -2.92
CA VAL A 119 4.61 -8.22 -3.15
C VAL A 119 4.29 -7.53 -4.47
N THR A 120 3.31 -8.06 -5.18
CA THR A 120 2.77 -7.41 -6.38
C THR A 120 1.27 -7.15 -6.22
N VAL A 121 0.88 -5.89 -6.13
CA VAL A 121 -0.52 -5.45 -6.30
C VAL A 121 -0.72 -5.17 -7.78
N ALA A 122 -1.28 -6.15 -8.48
CA ALA A 122 -1.34 -6.20 -9.94
C ALA A 122 -2.64 -5.62 -10.51
N GLY A 123 -2.63 -5.40 -11.83
CA GLY A 123 -3.80 -4.95 -12.57
C GLY A 123 -4.19 -3.51 -12.24
N PHE A 124 -5.47 -3.30 -11.99
CA PHE A 124 -6.04 -1.98 -11.73
C PHE A 124 -7.36 -2.07 -10.95
N GLN A 125 -7.83 -0.92 -10.44
CA GLN A 125 -9.10 -0.74 -9.72
C GLN A 125 -9.23 -1.56 -8.43
N SER A 126 -8.12 -2.02 -7.85
CA SER A 126 -8.17 -2.60 -6.50
C SER A 126 -8.34 -1.50 -5.45
N GLN A 127 -9.03 -1.84 -4.38
CA GLN A 127 -9.30 -0.94 -3.26
C GLN A 127 -8.76 -1.54 -1.97
N LEU A 128 -7.95 -0.77 -1.24
CA LEU A 128 -7.47 -1.10 0.10
C LEU A 128 -8.07 -0.06 1.04
N LEU A 129 -9.03 -0.45 1.86
CA LEU A 129 -9.87 0.47 2.64
C LEU A 129 -9.74 0.14 4.12
N THR A 130 -9.00 0.97 4.85
CA THR A 130 -8.72 0.74 6.27
C THR A 130 -9.80 1.21 7.21
N HIS A 131 -10.69 2.12 6.79
CA HIS A 131 -11.75 2.63 7.66
C HIS A 131 -13.15 2.28 7.16
N SER A 132 -14.08 2.32 8.10
CA SER A 132 -15.50 2.06 7.87
C SER A 132 -16.32 2.74 8.97
N ILE A 133 -17.64 2.61 8.90
CA ILE A 133 -18.56 3.07 9.93
C ILE A 133 -19.03 1.87 10.76
N ASP A 134 -18.81 1.93 12.08
CA ASP A 134 -19.48 1.04 13.03
C ASP A 134 -20.91 1.55 13.22
N ILE A 135 -21.85 0.84 12.61
CA ILE A 135 -23.28 1.23 12.63
C ILE A 135 -23.91 1.12 14.02
N TYR A 136 -23.41 0.23 14.88
CA TYR A 136 -23.93 0.07 16.23
C TYR A 136 -23.52 1.21 17.16
N LYS A 137 -22.32 1.75 16.95
CA LYS A 137 -21.79 2.88 17.73
C LYS A 137 -21.97 4.23 17.04
N SER A 138 -22.50 4.25 15.81
CA SER A 138 -22.60 5.45 14.96
C SER A 138 -21.29 6.25 14.91
N ARG A 139 -20.19 5.54 14.66
CA ARG A 139 -18.84 6.10 14.75
C ARG A 139 -17.96 5.53 13.65
N GLN A 140 -16.99 6.32 13.18
CA GLN A 140 -15.96 5.81 12.28
C GLN A 140 -14.93 4.99 13.06
N ASP A 141 -14.64 3.81 12.57
CA ASP A 141 -13.57 2.94 13.08
C ASP A 141 -12.60 2.59 11.95
N SER A 142 -11.38 2.24 12.31
CA SER A 142 -10.36 1.87 11.34
C SER A 142 -9.47 0.74 11.87
N TYR A 143 -9.03 -0.13 10.97
CA TYR A 143 -8.17 -1.26 11.30
C TYR A 143 -7.06 -1.40 10.26
N PRO A 144 -5.85 -1.82 10.67
CA PRO A 144 -4.75 -1.99 9.74
C PRO A 144 -5.01 -3.11 8.73
N ILE A 145 -4.38 -2.99 7.55
CA ILE A 145 -4.32 -4.06 6.53
C ILE A 145 -2.88 -4.57 6.50
N VAL A 146 -2.71 -5.89 6.47
CA VAL A 146 -1.41 -6.53 6.36
C VAL A 146 -1.37 -7.47 5.17
N ILE A 147 -0.39 -7.31 4.30
CA ILE A 147 -0.12 -8.17 3.15
C ILE A 147 1.30 -8.72 3.33
N GLY A 148 1.39 -10.03 3.53
CA GLY A 148 2.66 -10.72 3.80
C GLY A 148 3.57 -10.79 2.57
N ASP A 149 4.82 -11.14 2.82
CA ASP A 149 5.88 -11.22 1.80
C ASP A 149 5.52 -12.17 0.66
N TYR A 150 6.05 -11.90 -0.53
CA TYR A 150 5.84 -12.72 -1.71
C TYR A 150 4.38 -12.95 -2.10
N SER A 151 3.46 -12.12 -1.62
CA SER A 151 2.05 -12.25 -1.98
C SER A 151 1.75 -11.64 -3.35
N PHE A 152 0.80 -12.22 -4.07
CA PHE A 152 0.29 -11.72 -5.33
C PHE A 152 -1.17 -11.33 -5.20
N ILE A 153 -1.45 -10.05 -5.37
CA ILE A 153 -2.81 -9.51 -5.38
C ILE A 153 -3.21 -9.27 -6.84
N SER A 154 -4.23 -9.98 -7.28
CA SER A 154 -4.74 -9.85 -8.65
C SER A 154 -5.55 -8.55 -8.83
N THR A 155 -6.08 -8.36 -10.02
CA THR A 155 -6.83 -7.16 -10.39
C THR A 155 -8.19 -7.06 -9.69
N ASN A 156 -8.66 -5.83 -9.48
CA ASN A 156 -10.03 -5.52 -9.04
C ASN A 156 -10.43 -6.21 -7.73
N VAL A 157 -9.52 -6.28 -6.78
CA VAL A 157 -9.81 -6.82 -5.44
C VAL A 157 -10.22 -5.70 -4.49
N ILE A 158 -10.93 -6.06 -3.41
CA ILE A 158 -11.22 -5.18 -2.29
C ILE A 158 -10.63 -5.81 -1.03
N ILE A 159 -9.81 -5.05 -0.30
CA ILE A 159 -9.23 -5.47 0.98
C ILE A 159 -9.71 -4.49 2.04
N LEU A 160 -10.40 -5.00 3.06
CA LEU A 160 -10.98 -4.18 4.12
C LEU A 160 -10.11 -4.14 5.36
N GLY A 161 -10.31 -3.13 6.19
CA GLY A 161 -9.63 -2.96 7.46
C GLY A 161 -9.73 -4.20 8.36
N GLY A 162 -8.60 -4.59 8.98
CA GLY A 162 -8.46 -5.81 9.78
C GLY A 162 -8.09 -7.05 8.98
N ALA A 163 -8.06 -6.97 7.65
CA ALA A 163 -7.69 -8.11 6.81
C ALA A 163 -6.19 -8.39 6.84
N ILE A 164 -5.83 -9.67 6.88
CA ILE A 164 -4.46 -10.16 6.73
C ILE A 164 -4.41 -11.17 5.60
N LEU A 165 -3.60 -10.88 4.58
CA LEU A 165 -3.20 -11.86 3.57
C LEU A 165 -1.83 -12.42 3.99
N PRO A 166 -1.69 -13.73 4.28
CA PRO A 166 -0.42 -14.32 4.67
C PRO A 166 0.63 -14.25 3.57
N SER A 167 1.89 -14.39 3.95
CA SER A 167 3.00 -14.51 3.00
C SER A 167 2.78 -15.67 2.02
N TYR A 168 3.44 -15.58 0.85
CA TYR A 168 3.39 -16.63 -0.17
C TYR A 168 1.98 -16.99 -0.64
N SER A 169 1.07 -16.03 -0.63
CA SER A 169 -0.34 -16.25 -0.94
C SER A 169 -0.80 -15.45 -2.15
N VAL A 170 -1.88 -15.89 -2.76
CA VAL A 170 -2.51 -15.22 -3.90
C VAL A 170 -3.92 -14.80 -3.50
N LEU A 171 -4.24 -13.52 -3.71
CA LEU A 171 -5.61 -13.03 -3.67
C LEU A 171 -6.13 -12.95 -5.11
N ALA A 172 -7.10 -13.78 -5.44
CA ALA A 172 -7.63 -13.91 -6.81
C ALA A 172 -8.39 -12.66 -7.26
N ALA A 173 -8.46 -12.46 -8.56
CA ALA A 173 -9.17 -11.31 -9.16
C ALA A 173 -10.63 -11.23 -8.70
N GLY A 174 -11.10 -10.01 -8.43
CA GLY A 174 -12.46 -9.74 -7.96
C GLY A 174 -12.76 -10.21 -6.54
N ALA A 175 -11.79 -10.70 -5.78
CA ALA A 175 -12.01 -11.16 -4.42
C ALA A 175 -12.19 -9.99 -3.43
N VAL A 176 -12.98 -10.22 -2.38
CA VAL A 176 -13.17 -9.28 -1.26
C VAL A 176 -12.59 -9.90 0.01
N LEU A 177 -11.42 -9.45 0.44
CA LEU A 177 -10.74 -9.92 1.65
C LEU A 177 -11.20 -9.11 2.86
N VAL A 178 -11.86 -9.78 3.80
CA VAL A 178 -12.43 -9.16 5.02
C VAL A 178 -11.86 -9.75 6.31
N ASN A 179 -11.19 -10.90 6.21
CA ASN A 179 -10.71 -11.65 7.37
C ASN A 179 -9.20 -11.63 7.48
N ALA A 180 -8.71 -11.82 8.70
CA ALA A 180 -7.32 -12.12 8.97
C ALA A 180 -7.08 -13.64 8.78
N TYR A 181 -6.22 -13.99 7.84
CA TYR A 181 -5.79 -15.36 7.60
C TYR A 181 -4.35 -15.55 8.04
N ASN A 182 -3.97 -16.80 8.32
CA ASN A 182 -2.62 -17.19 8.75
C ASN A 182 -2.01 -18.35 7.93
N LYS A 183 -2.80 -19.00 7.07
CA LYS A 183 -2.30 -20.12 6.25
C LYS A 183 -1.63 -19.58 4.99
N GLU A 184 -0.32 -19.76 4.93
CA GLU A 184 0.53 -19.44 3.77
C GLU A 184 0.32 -20.43 2.61
N TYR A 185 0.89 -20.11 1.46
CA TYR A 185 0.86 -20.94 0.24
C TYR A 185 -0.57 -21.29 -0.20
N MET A 186 -1.46 -20.31 -0.13
CA MET A 186 -2.87 -20.46 -0.47
C MET A 186 -3.33 -19.47 -1.54
N ILE A 187 -4.30 -19.92 -2.35
CA ILE A 187 -5.14 -19.02 -3.15
C ILE A 187 -6.38 -18.71 -2.32
N TYR A 188 -6.57 -17.42 -2.07
CA TYR A 188 -7.78 -16.87 -1.46
C TYR A 188 -8.66 -16.26 -2.56
N ALA A 189 -9.94 -16.61 -2.62
CA ALA A 189 -10.83 -16.18 -3.68
C ALA A 189 -12.30 -16.10 -3.24
N GLY A 190 -13.06 -15.27 -3.91
CA GLY A 190 -14.50 -15.10 -3.72
C GLY A 190 -14.89 -13.86 -2.92
N VAL A 191 -16.21 -13.70 -2.70
CA VAL A 191 -16.84 -12.60 -1.94
C VAL A 191 -17.75 -13.21 -0.89
N PRO A 192 -17.32 -13.22 0.40
CA PRO A 192 -15.98 -12.90 0.90
C PRO A 192 -14.92 -13.93 0.47
N ALA A 193 -13.66 -13.49 0.42
CA ALA A 193 -12.55 -14.36 0.08
C ALA A 193 -12.36 -15.46 1.13
N LYS A 194 -12.15 -16.68 0.64
CA LYS A 194 -11.89 -17.88 1.46
C LYS A 194 -10.74 -18.67 0.87
N PRO A 195 -10.00 -19.47 1.67
CA PRO A 195 -8.97 -20.36 1.12
C PRO A 195 -9.62 -21.36 0.14
N LYS A 196 -9.04 -21.48 -1.06
CA LYS A 196 -9.58 -22.31 -2.14
C LYS A 196 -8.66 -23.44 -2.57
N LYS A 197 -7.35 -23.13 -2.69
CA LYS A 197 -6.39 -24.10 -3.23
C LYS A 197 -5.00 -23.83 -2.63
N GLU A 198 -4.30 -24.88 -2.28
CA GLU A 198 -2.89 -24.80 -1.90
C GLU A 198 -2.00 -24.55 -3.13
N ILE A 199 -0.93 -23.81 -2.91
CA ILE A 199 0.11 -23.56 -3.90
C ILE A 199 1.34 -24.30 -3.45
N THR A 200 2.04 -24.95 -4.38
CA THR A 200 3.31 -25.60 -4.07
C THR A 200 4.37 -24.58 -3.65
N LYS A 201 5.18 -24.93 -2.65
CA LYS A 201 6.28 -24.07 -2.17
C LYS A 201 7.35 -23.85 -3.23
N GLU A 202 7.47 -24.75 -4.20
CA GLU A 202 8.40 -24.70 -5.32
C GLU A 202 7.96 -23.71 -6.43
N ALA A 203 6.80 -23.07 -6.29
CA ALA A 203 6.34 -22.09 -7.26
C ALA A 203 7.37 -20.97 -7.42
N LYS A 204 7.87 -20.77 -8.62
CA LYS A 204 8.98 -19.82 -8.94
C LYS A 204 8.70 -18.39 -8.52
N TYR A 205 7.43 -18.00 -8.44
CA TYR A 205 7.04 -16.67 -7.96
C TYR A 205 7.53 -16.42 -6.54
N PHE A 206 7.56 -17.43 -5.68
CA PHE A 206 7.91 -17.33 -4.26
C PHE A 206 9.43 -17.39 -3.97
N SER A 207 10.23 -17.62 -4.99
CA SER A 207 11.70 -17.70 -4.85
C SER A 207 12.44 -16.66 -5.72
N ARG A 208 11.68 -15.73 -6.34
CA ARG A 208 12.28 -14.68 -7.16
C ARG A 208 13.18 -13.75 -6.35
N LYS A 209 14.23 -13.25 -6.98
CA LYS A 209 15.21 -12.34 -6.37
C LYS A 209 15.06 -10.89 -6.86
N THR A 210 14.05 -10.61 -7.66
CA THR A 210 13.76 -9.30 -8.23
C THR A 210 12.31 -8.96 -8.04
N GLY A 211 11.99 -7.68 -7.93
CA GLY A 211 10.61 -7.21 -7.75
C GLY A 211 9.73 -7.37 -9.00
N TYR A 212 10.33 -7.60 -10.17
CA TYR A 212 9.59 -7.84 -11.41
C TYR A 212 9.58 -9.31 -11.80
N VAL A 213 8.54 -9.68 -12.51
CA VAL A 213 8.35 -11.03 -13.07
C VAL A 213 8.74 -10.98 -14.54
N LEU A 214 9.57 -11.93 -14.97
CA LEU A 214 10.04 -12.09 -16.36
C LEU A 214 9.08 -12.98 -17.15
#